data_4a5703a03769a3955639ee5f49f1bfab
#
_entry.id   4a5703a03769a3955639ee5f49f1bfab
#
_cell.length_a   1.000
_cell.length_b   1.000
_cell.length_c   1.000
_cell.angle_alpha   90.00
_cell.angle_beta   90.00
_cell.angle_gamma   90.00
#
_symmetry.space_group_name_H-M   'P 1'
#
loop_
_entity.id
_entity.type
_entity.pdbx_description
1 polymer ?
#
loop_
_entity_poly.entity_id
_entity_poly.type
_entity_poly.pdbx_seq_one_letter_code
_entity_poly.pdbx_strand_id
1 'polypeptide(L)'
;AVKIPVTAKTRLGWDCEHIIIEDIAERLQDVGIQALAIHGRTRSQMYSGEADWEPIARVKNNPRIKIPILGNGDITSPEKAKEAFERYGVDGVMIGRATIGHPWIFKQIRHYFETGELLPDLSVKEQIEVIKEQILLSVEWIDEVRGLLHMRRHMASMF
;
A
#
# COMPACT_ATOMS: atom_id res chain seq x y z
N ALA A 1 5.63 26.03 -10.67
CA ALA A 1 5.21 24.66 -10.97
C ALA A 1 6.44 23.74 -10.96
N VAL A 2 6.32 22.56 -10.38
CA VAL A 2 7.40 21.55 -10.37
C VAL A 2 7.43 20.81 -11.71
N LYS A 3 8.63 20.32 -12.09
CA LYS A 3 8.82 19.55 -13.33
C LYS A 3 8.73 18.02 -13.13
N ILE A 4 8.61 17.58 -11.88
CA ILE A 4 8.50 16.16 -11.50
C ILE A 4 7.03 15.72 -11.45
N PRO A 5 6.72 14.43 -11.65
CA PRO A 5 5.37 13.90 -11.46
C PRO A 5 4.83 14.19 -10.05
N VAL A 6 3.61 14.71 -10.00
CA VAL A 6 2.88 14.91 -8.73
C VAL A 6 1.82 13.83 -8.62
N THR A 7 1.82 13.10 -7.52
CA THR A 7 0.81 12.08 -7.22
C THR A 7 0.06 12.43 -5.95
N ALA A 8 -1.13 11.87 -5.77
CA ALA A 8 -1.89 12.07 -4.55
C ALA A 8 -2.23 10.74 -3.87
N LYS A 9 -2.40 10.78 -2.54
CA LYS A 9 -2.96 9.67 -1.76
C LYS A 9 -4.11 10.18 -0.93
N THR A 10 -5.25 9.47 -0.98
CA THR A 10 -6.46 9.85 -0.27
C THR A 10 -7.20 8.66 0.33
N ARG A 11 -8.32 8.93 0.96
CA ARG A 11 -9.32 7.97 1.46
C ARG A 11 -10.62 8.12 0.68
N LEU A 12 -11.60 7.24 0.96
CA LEU A 12 -12.91 7.24 0.27
C LEU A 12 -13.72 8.52 0.51
N GLY A 13 -13.49 9.16 1.63
CA GLY A 13 -14.21 10.34 2.09
C GLY A 13 -14.03 10.55 3.59
N TRP A 14 -14.86 11.41 4.19
CA TRP A 14 -14.80 11.71 5.62
C TRP A 14 -15.39 10.56 6.46
N ASP A 15 -16.61 10.13 6.16
CA ASP A 15 -17.35 9.05 6.81
C ASP A 15 -18.18 8.28 5.77
N CYS A 16 -19.01 7.33 6.21
CA CYS A 16 -19.81 6.48 5.33
C CYS A 16 -20.92 7.23 4.58
N GLU A 17 -21.34 8.39 5.10
CA GLU A 17 -22.36 9.24 4.44
C GLU A 17 -21.72 10.20 3.43
N HIS A 18 -20.41 10.41 3.52
CA HIS A 18 -19.65 11.35 2.69
C HIS A 18 -18.53 10.62 1.94
N ILE A 19 -18.88 9.58 1.18
CA ILE A 19 -17.97 8.92 0.24
C ILE A 19 -18.00 9.70 -1.07
N ILE A 20 -16.92 10.43 -1.36
CA ILE A 20 -16.83 11.38 -2.49
C ILE A 20 -15.67 11.06 -3.43
N ILE A 21 -15.07 9.88 -3.30
CA ILE A 21 -13.82 9.56 -3.99
C ILE A 21 -13.93 9.63 -5.51
N GLU A 22 -15.09 9.30 -6.09
CA GLU A 22 -15.29 9.30 -7.54
C GLU A 22 -15.19 10.73 -8.10
N ASP A 23 -15.88 11.70 -7.48
CA ASP A 23 -15.79 13.11 -7.86
C ASP A 23 -14.39 13.70 -7.60
N ILE A 24 -13.80 13.38 -6.45
CA ILE A 24 -12.45 13.84 -6.08
C ILE A 24 -11.38 13.30 -7.03
N ALA A 25 -11.50 12.06 -7.49
CA ALA A 25 -10.54 11.48 -8.42
C ALA A 25 -10.53 12.23 -9.77
N GLU A 26 -11.70 12.57 -10.30
CA GLU A 26 -11.81 13.38 -11.53
C GLU A 26 -11.18 14.76 -11.34
N ARG A 27 -11.55 15.48 -10.27
CA ARG A 27 -11.00 16.82 -9.98
C ARG A 27 -9.49 16.80 -9.78
N LEU A 28 -8.96 15.80 -9.09
CA LEU A 28 -7.52 15.64 -8.89
C LEU A 28 -6.80 15.39 -10.22
N GLN A 29 -7.37 14.55 -11.09
CA GLN A 29 -6.84 14.37 -12.44
C GLN A 29 -6.86 15.67 -13.23
N ASP A 30 -7.97 16.43 -13.20
CA ASP A 30 -8.15 17.67 -13.96
C ASP A 30 -7.14 18.75 -13.55
N VAL A 31 -6.68 18.77 -12.28
CA VAL A 31 -5.61 19.67 -11.84
C VAL A 31 -4.20 19.13 -12.14
N GLY A 32 -4.09 17.96 -12.78
CA GLY A 32 -2.85 17.45 -13.37
C GLY A 32 -2.02 16.50 -12.51
N ILE A 33 -2.60 15.83 -11.50
CA ILE A 33 -1.88 14.72 -10.86
C ILE A 33 -1.68 13.57 -11.84
N GLN A 34 -0.61 12.79 -11.63
CA GLN A 34 -0.21 11.74 -12.56
C GLN A 34 -0.45 10.31 -12.04
N ALA A 35 -0.83 10.17 -10.80
CA ALA A 35 -1.33 8.91 -10.24
C ALA A 35 -2.09 9.18 -8.94
N LEU A 36 -3.04 8.33 -8.61
CA LEU A 36 -3.84 8.42 -7.39
C LEU A 36 -3.83 7.11 -6.61
N ALA A 37 -3.40 7.15 -5.34
CA ALA A 37 -3.54 6.04 -4.41
C ALA A 37 -4.78 6.25 -3.53
N ILE A 38 -5.65 5.24 -3.46
CA ILE A 38 -6.93 5.33 -2.73
C ILE A 38 -6.95 4.26 -1.63
N HIS A 39 -7.10 4.68 -0.37
CA HIS A 39 -7.33 3.77 0.73
C HIS A 39 -8.83 3.46 0.86
N GLY A 40 -9.20 2.18 0.82
CA GLY A 40 -10.57 1.66 0.90
C GLY A 40 -11.24 1.86 2.27
N ARG A 41 -10.90 2.93 3.01
CA ARG A 41 -11.54 3.36 4.26
C ARG A 41 -11.78 4.85 4.25
N THR A 42 -12.78 5.28 5.00
CA THR A 42 -13.03 6.70 5.25
C THR A 42 -12.07 7.27 6.31
N ARG A 43 -12.08 8.59 6.47
CA ARG A 43 -11.24 9.24 7.50
C ARG A 43 -11.69 8.86 8.92
N SER A 44 -12.98 8.79 9.17
CA SER A 44 -13.54 8.45 10.48
C SER A 44 -13.32 6.98 10.87
N GLN A 45 -13.30 6.05 9.91
CA GLN A 45 -13.01 4.65 10.18
C GLN A 45 -11.58 4.42 10.69
N MET A 46 -10.64 5.30 10.36
CA MET A 46 -9.21 5.10 10.68
C MET A 46 -8.69 3.75 10.14
N TYR A 47 -8.65 2.73 11.00
CA TYR A 47 -8.26 1.35 10.69
C TYR A 47 -9.30 0.32 11.11
N SER A 48 -10.50 0.76 11.54
CA SER A 48 -11.59 -0.11 11.96
C SER A 48 -12.27 -0.78 10.75
N GLY A 49 -12.79 -1.98 10.98
CA GLY A 49 -13.46 -2.76 9.94
C GLY A 49 -12.53 -3.20 8.81
N GLU A 50 -13.10 -3.59 7.69
CA GLU A 50 -12.38 -3.96 6.47
C GLU A 50 -12.32 -2.80 5.48
N ALA A 51 -11.32 -2.82 4.61
CA ALA A 51 -11.23 -1.87 3.51
C ALA A 51 -12.26 -2.23 2.43
N ASP A 52 -13.08 -1.25 2.05
CA ASP A 52 -14.02 -1.38 0.94
C ASP A 52 -13.33 -1.02 -0.38
N TRP A 53 -13.18 -1.99 -1.24
CA TRP A 53 -12.53 -1.84 -2.53
C TRP A 53 -13.49 -1.48 -3.67
N GLU A 54 -14.81 -1.58 -3.48
CA GLU A 54 -15.80 -1.28 -4.52
C GLU A 54 -15.74 0.19 -4.99
N PRO A 55 -15.61 1.20 -4.09
CA PRO A 55 -15.43 2.58 -4.55
C PRO A 55 -14.13 2.79 -5.35
N ILE A 56 -13.06 2.04 -5.02
CA ILE A 56 -11.80 2.09 -5.79
C ILE A 56 -12.03 1.53 -7.20
N ALA A 57 -12.72 0.40 -7.31
CA ALA A 57 -13.09 -0.19 -8.60
C ALA A 57 -13.96 0.76 -9.43
N ARG A 58 -14.93 1.46 -8.82
CA ARG A 58 -15.74 2.45 -9.54
C ARG A 58 -14.90 3.59 -10.10
N VAL A 59 -13.95 4.11 -9.34
CA VAL A 59 -12.98 5.11 -9.84
C VAL A 59 -12.18 4.54 -11.01
N LYS A 60 -11.64 3.32 -10.88
CA LYS A 60 -10.82 2.70 -11.94
C LYS A 60 -11.62 2.45 -13.23
N ASN A 61 -12.87 2.05 -13.09
CA ASN A 61 -13.76 1.76 -14.23
C ASN A 61 -14.42 3.01 -14.84
N ASN A 62 -14.22 4.19 -14.24
CA ASN A 62 -14.72 5.44 -14.78
C ASN A 62 -13.97 5.79 -16.09
N PRO A 63 -14.66 5.88 -17.26
CA PRO A 63 -14.01 6.12 -18.54
C PRO A 63 -13.31 7.49 -18.64
N ARG A 64 -13.63 8.42 -17.73
CA ARG A 64 -12.93 9.73 -17.65
C ARG A 64 -11.56 9.64 -16.98
N ILE A 65 -11.34 8.66 -16.12
CA ILE A 65 -10.06 8.49 -15.41
C ILE A 65 -9.04 7.83 -16.35
N LYS A 66 -7.93 8.54 -16.54
CA LYS A 66 -6.82 8.14 -17.42
C LYS A 66 -5.51 7.91 -16.67
N ILE A 67 -5.41 8.42 -15.44
CA ILE A 67 -4.24 8.24 -14.60
C ILE A 67 -4.25 6.88 -13.91
N PRO A 68 -3.08 6.32 -13.58
CA PRO A 68 -2.97 5.10 -12.79
C PRO A 68 -3.67 5.23 -11.43
N ILE A 69 -4.45 4.21 -11.07
CA ILE A 69 -5.13 4.08 -9.78
C ILE A 69 -4.47 2.96 -8.97
N LEU A 70 -3.95 3.31 -7.80
CA LEU A 70 -3.36 2.37 -6.85
C LEU A 70 -4.33 2.12 -5.70
N GLY A 71 -4.73 0.87 -5.51
CA GLY A 71 -5.57 0.48 -4.39
C GLY A 71 -4.75 0.25 -3.11
N ASN A 72 -5.31 0.65 -1.97
CA ASN A 72 -4.68 0.46 -0.67
C ASN A 72 -5.72 -0.01 0.36
N GLY A 73 -5.34 -0.93 1.22
CA GLY A 73 -6.13 -1.45 2.34
C GLY A 73 -6.14 -2.97 2.39
N ASP A 74 -5.73 -3.51 3.51
CA ASP A 74 -5.80 -4.92 3.90
C ASP A 74 -5.15 -5.93 2.92
N ILE A 75 -4.20 -5.47 2.11
CA ILE A 75 -3.33 -6.37 1.33
C ILE A 75 -2.31 -6.98 2.29
N THR A 76 -2.53 -8.24 2.65
CA THR A 76 -1.74 -8.97 3.64
C THR A 76 -1.10 -10.24 3.10
N SER A 77 -1.39 -10.60 1.84
CA SER A 77 -0.82 -11.77 1.18
C SER A 77 -0.70 -11.58 -0.33
N PRO A 78 0.09 -12.44 -1.02
CA PRO A 78 0.16 -12.45 -2.48
C PRO A 78 -1.19 -12.65 -3.17
N GLU A 79 -2.05 -13.53 -2.62
CA GLU A 79 -3.37 -13.80 -3.18
C GLU A 79 -4.29 -12.58 -3.10
N LYS A 80 -4.28 -11.86 -1.97
CA LYS A 80 -5.03 -10.59 -1.83
C LYS A 80 -4.52 -9.51 -2.76
N ALA A 81 -3.21 -9.47 -3.00
CA ALA A 81 -2.66 -8.57 -4.02
C ALA A 81 -3.19 -8.94 -5.41
N LYS A 82 -3.17 -10.23 -5.77
CA LYS A 82 -3.68 -10.71 -7.05
C LYS A 82 -5.18 -10.43 -7.22
N GLU A 83 -5.99 -10.72 -6.19
CA GLU A 83 -7.42 -10.39 -6.18
C GLU A 83 -7.66 -8.90 -6.46
N ALA A 84 -6.84 -8.01 -5.90
CA ALA A 84 -6.97 -6.58 -6.13
C ALA A 84 -6.82 -6.19 -7.60
N PHE A 85 -5.90 -6.81 -8.33
CA PHE A 85 -5.74 -6.59 -9.77
C PHE A 85 -6.86 -7.24 -10.58
N GLU A 86 -7.21 -8.49 -10.30
CA GLU A 86 -8.16 -9.27 -11.11
C GLU A 86 -9.61 -8.82 -10.90
N ARG A 87 -10.00 -8.55 -9.64
CA ARG A 87 -11.38 -8.19 -9.29
C ARG A 87 -11.68 -6.71 -9.43
N TYR A 88 -10.75 -5.86 -9.01
CA TYR A 88 -10.99 -4.42 -8.96
C TYR A 88 -10.26 -3.64 -10.06
N GLY A 89 -9.42 -4.31 -10.86
CA GLY A 89 -8.77 -3.77 -12.04
C GLY A 89 -7.74 -2.67 -11.80
N VAL A 90 -7.27 -2.48 -10.57
CA VAL A 90 -6.30 -1.43 -10.22
C VAL A 90 -4.97 -1.60 -10.95
N ASP A 91 -4.26 -0.50 -11.19
CA ASP A 91 -2.96 -0.49 -11.86
C ASP A 91 -1.80 -0.85 -10.91
N GLY A 92 -2.05 -0.80 -9.62
CA GLY A 92 -1.08 -1.17 -8.59
C GLY A 92 -1.71 -1.29 -7.22
N VAL A 93 -0.98 -1.86 -6.28
CA VAL A 93 -1.37 -1.93 -4.87
C VAL A 93 -0.36 -1.23 -3.98
N MET A 94 -0.85 -0.50 -2.98
CA MET A 94 -0.04 0.09 -1.93
C MET A 94 -0.19 -0.74 -0.67
N ILE A 95 0.92 -1.27 -0.16
CA ILE A 95 0.95 -2.11 1.04
C ILE A 95 1.52 -1.29 2.19
N GLY A 96 0.81 -1.26 3.30
CA GLY A 96 1.22 -0.54 4.50
C GLY A 96 1.54 -1.49 5.66
N ARG A 97 0.61 -1.66 6.57
CA ARG A 97 0.81 -2.39 7.84
C ARG A 97 1.41 -3.80 7.69
N ALA A 98 1.06 -4.51 6.62
CA ALA A 98 1.57 -5.85 6.34
C ALA A 98 3.09 -5.91 6.06
N THR A 99 3.74 -4.76 5.83
CA THR A 99 5.20 -4.72 5.68
C THR A 99 5.94 -4.62 7.02
N ILE A 100 5.22 -4.29 8.10
CA ILE A 100 5.82 -4.15 9.44
C ILE A 100 6.13 -5.56 9.95
N GLY A 101 7.41 -5.85 10.16
CA GLY A 101 7.88 -7.17 10.52
C GLY A 101 7.87 -8.21 9.38
N HIS A 102 7.43 -7.83 8.17
CA HIS A 102 7.35 -8.73 7.02
C HIS A 102 7.69 -8.00 5.69
N PRO A 103 8.85 -7.36 5.57
CA PRO A 103 9.17 -6.57 4.38
C PRO A 103 9.38 -7.43 3.12
N TRP A 104 9.64 -8.72 3.24
CA TRP A 104 9.78 -9.64 2.12
C TRP A 104 8.45 -10.00 1.44
N ILE A 105 7.31 -9.51 1.94
CA ILE A 105 6.00 -9.65 1.28
C ILE A 105 6.03 -9.19 -0.18
N PHE A 106 6.81 -8.17 -0.52
CA PHE A 106 6.96 -7.72 -1.91
C PHE A 106 7.64 -8.76 -2.81
N LYS A 107 8.64 -9.48 -2.27
CA LYS A 107 9.29 -10.59 -3.00
C LYS A 107 8.32 -11.75 -3.21
N GLN A 108 7.52 -12.08 -2.18
CA GLN A 108 6.50 -13.12 -2.26
C GLN A 108 5.42 -12.78 -3.29
N ILE A 109 4.92 -11.53 -3.29
CA ILE A 109 3.93 -11.06 -4.26
C ILE A 109 4.50 -11.14 -5.68
N ARG A 110 5.70 -10.64 -5.92
CA ARG A 110 6.34 -10.69 -7.24
C ARG A 110 6.45 -12.13 -7.75
N HIS A 111 6.98 -13.02 -6.93
CA HIS A 111 7.11 -14.43 -7.28
C HIS A 111 5.75 -15.06 -7.64
N TYR A 112 4.72 -14.80 -6.82
CA TYR A 112 3.37 -15.30 -7.06
C TYR A 112 2.76 -14.79 -8.37
N PHE A 113 3.03 -13.54 -8.74
CA PHE A 113 2.59 -12.99 -10.04
C PHE A 113 3.34 -13.60 -11.22
N GLU A 114 4.61 -13.95 -11.06
CA GLU A 114 5.44 -14.54 -12.11
C GLU A 114 5.18 -16.03 -12.32
N THR A 115 4.92 -16.78 -11.25
CA THR A 115 4.89 -18.25 -11.28
C THR A 115 3.53 -18.85 -10.94
N GLY A 116 2.66 -18.12 -10.24
CA GLY A 116 1.43 -18.64 -9.65
C GLY A 116 1.65 -19.45 -8.37
N GLU A 117 2.89 -19.57 -7.89
CA GLU A 117 3.26 -20.36 -6.70
C GLU A 117 3.62 -19.44 -5.53
N LEU A 118 3.24 -19.86 -4.33
CA LEU A 118 3.60 -19.15 -3.10
C LEU A 118 5.05 -19.46 -2.72
N LEU A 119 5.83 -18.42 -2.44
CA LEU A 119 7.11 -18.60 -1.77
C LEU A 119 6.88 -18.96 -0.30
N PRO A 120 7.63 -19.94 0.23
CA PRO A 120 7.64 -20.19 1.68
C PRO A 120 8.13 -18.93 2.42
N ASP A 121 7.74 -18.85 3.68
CA ASP A 121 8.22 -17.77 4.53
C ASP A 121 9.72 -17.94 4.82
N LEU A 122 10.37 -16.84 5.16
CA LEU A 122 11.79 -16.86 5.48
C LEU A 122 12.05 -17.68 6.76
N SER A 123 13.10 -18.45 6.78
CA SER A 123 13.61 -19.06 8.01
C SER A 123 14.01 -17.98 9.02
N VAL A 124 13.98 -18.29 10.31
CA VAL A 124 14.39 -17.35 11.38
C VAL A 124 15.77 -16.75 11.13
N LYS A 125 16.70 -17.53 10.58
CA LYS A 125 18.04 -17.05 10.23
C LYS A 125 18.00 -15.97 9.16
N GLU A 126 17.20 -16.16 8.11
CA GLU A 126 17.06 -15.19 7.03
C GLU A 126 16.32 -13.93 7.52
N GLN A 127 15.31 -14.09 8.37
CA GLN A 127 14.62 -12.94 9.00
C GLN A 127 15.58 -12.09 9.83
N ILE A 128 16.48 -12.71 10.59
CA ILE A 128 17.53 -12.01 11.36
C ILE A 128 18.45 -11.20 10.44
N GLU A 129 18.86 -11.74 9.29
CA GLU A 129 19.69 -10.98 8.35
C GLU A 129 18.93 -9.77 7.75
N VAL A 130 17.65 -9.93 7.41
CA VAL A 130 16.81 -8.81 6.96
C VAL A 130 16.69 -7.72 8.04
N ILE A 131 16.49 -8.10 9.31
CA ILE A 131 16.46 -7.13 10.41
C ILE A 131 17.76 -6.37 10.55
N LYS A 132 18.89 -7.07 10.52
CA LYS A 132 20.20 -6.43 10.62
C LYS A 132 20.41 -5.39 9.53
N GLU A 133 20.08 -5.74 8.28
CA GLU A 133 20.15 -4.80 7.16
C GLU A 133 19.23 -3.58 7.40
N GLN A 134 17.99 -3.79 7.79
CA GLN A 134 17.05 -2.68 8.09
C GLN A 134 17.54 -1.79 9.22
N ILE A 135 18.14 -2.35 10.29
CA ILE A 135 18.71 -1.58 11.38
C ILE A 135 19.84 -0.69 10.86
N LEU A 136 20.78 -1.27 10.11
CA LEU A 136 21.90 -0.52 9.55
C LEU A 136 21.44 0.62 8.65
N LEU A 137 20.50 0.36 7.73
CA LEU A 137 19.91 1.39 6.86
C LEU A 137 19.17 2.46 7.66
N SER A 138 18.45 2.10 8.72
CA SER A 138 17.74 3.07 9.57
C SER A 138 18.70 3.97 10.34
N VAL A 139 19.79 3.41 10.84
CA VAL A 139 20.86 4.17 11.53
C VAL A 139 21.55 5.12 10.56
N GLU A 140 21.89 4.65 9.37
CA GLU A 140 22.52 5.46 8.33
C GLU A 140 21.62 6.64 7.89
N TRP A 141 20.32 6.36 7.73
CA TRP A 141 19.36 7.36 7.24
C TRP A 141 19.05 8.48 8.27
N ILE A 142 18.99 8.17 9.55
CA ILE A 142 18.58 9.14 10.59
C ILE A 142 19.74 9.47 11.52
N ASP A 143 20.05 8.54 12.43
CA ASP A 143 21.17 8.45 13.39
C ASP A 143 20.98 7.16 14.22
N GLU A 144 22.00 6.83 15.02
CA GLU A 144 22.01 5.59 15.81
C GLU A 144 20.82 5.50 16.79
N VAL A 145 20.57 6.52 17.57
CA VAL A 145 19.53 6.49 18.64
C VAL A 145 18.13 6.41 18.03
N ARG A 146 17.81 7.31 17.09
CA ARG A 146 16.49 7.36 16.48
C ARG A 146 16.26 6.20 15.54
N GLY A 147 17.29 5.77 14.79
CA GLY A 147 17.26 4.61 13.92
C GLY A 147 16.89 3.33 14.67
N LEU A 148 17.54 3.06 15.80
CA LEU A 148 17.24 1.92 16.67
C LEU A 148 15.82 2.01 17.26
N LEU A 149 15.39 3.20 17.70
CA LEU A 149 14.03 3.39 18.23
C LEU A 149 12.96 3.11 17.16
N HIS A 150 13.17 3.54 15.91
CA HIS A 150 12.27 3.24 14.80
C HIS A 150 12.14 1.74 14.56
N MET A 151 13.25 1.00 14.66
CA MET A 151 13.27 -0.43 14.39
C MET A 151 12.59 -1.29 15.48
N ARG A 152 12.38 -0.77 16.70
CA ARG A 152 11.76 -1.53 17.79
C ARG A 152 10.40 -2.14 17.40
N ARG A 153 9.55 -1.37 16.71
CA ARG A 153 8.24 -1.85 16.27
C ARG A 153 8.35 -2.96 15.23
N HIS A 154 9.28 -2.83 14.29
CA HIS A 154 9.52 -3.85 13.27
C HIS A 154 10.03 -5.14 13.90
N MET A 155 11.01 -5.05 14.80
CA MET A 155 11.54 -6.21 15.53
C MET A 155 10.46 -6.92 16.34
N ALA A 156 9.64 -6.17 17.10
CA ALA A 156 8.56 -6.76 17.91
C ALA A 156 7.44 -7.41 17.09
N SER A 157 7.37 -7.16 15.80
CA SER A 157 6.36 -7.74 14.90
C SER A 157 6.89 -8.92 14.08
N MET A 158 8.17 -9.24 14.16
CA MET A 158 8.79 -10.36 13.45
C MET A 158 8.84 -11.63 14.28
N PHE A 159 8.86 -11.51 15.58
CA PHE A 159 8.91 -12.56 16.58
C PHE A 159 7.76 -12.41 17.57
#